data_bcda37ec27126063bf682f1dba546614
#
_entry.id   bcda37ec27126063bf682f1dba546614
#
_cell.length_a   1.000
_cell.length_b   1.000
_cell.length_c   1.000
_cell.angle_alpha   90.00
_cell.angle_beta   90.00
_cell.angle_gamma   90.00
#
_symmetry.space_group_name_H-M   'P 1'
#
loop_
_entity.id
_entity.type
_entity.pdbx_description
1 polymer ?
#
loop_
_entity_poly.entity_id
_entity_poly.type
_entity_poly.pdbx_seq_one_letter_code
_entity_poly.pdbx_strand_id
1 'polypeptide(L)'
;MSHSITALRKFVAPEIIFGEGSRHAVANYAQTFGAERILLVSDPGVVAAGWVAEVEADLAAAGIHSRRFTAVSPNPRVEEVMAGAEVYREHACQAIVAIGGGSPMDCAKGIGIVVAHDGHILDFEGVDTLRVPIPPLIFIPSTAGTSADISQFAILSDQSRRLKLSIVSKSVVPDVSLIDPAVTLTMTPFLTACTGIDALVHAIEAFVSTGSGPLTDAHALEAMRLINGHLVALVANPGDIELRAQVMLGSMQAGLAFSNAILGAVHAMSHSLGGFLDLPHGLCNSMLLEHVVAYNFEATPERFMRVAETLGIDCRGLTQRQVKQRLVAHLGELKRAVGLSGRLGEVGVGSSDVPLLTRHAMQDPCILTNPRRSSQRDVAVVYEEAL
;
A
#
# COMPACT_ATOMS: atom_id res chain seq x y z
N MET A 1 4.63 2.78 -25.27
CA MET A 1 5.17 4.14 -25.54
C MET A 1 6.57 4.20 -24.95
N SER A 2 7.57 4.61 -25.72
CA SER A 2 8.92 4.84 -25.17
C SER A 2 8.83 6.09 -24.29
N HIS A 3 9.01 5.93 -22.99
CA HIS A 3 9.07 7.07 -22.10
C HIS A 3 10.35 7.84 -22.36
N SER A 4 10.23 9.08 -22.88
CA SER A 4 11.40 9.92 -23.07
C SER A 4 12.10 10.16 -21.74
N ILE A 5 13.40 9.88 -21.68
CA ILE A 5 14.22 10.11 -20.47
C ILE A 5 14.27 11.60 -20.10
N THR A 6 13.98 12.47 -21.06
CA THR A 6 13.97 13.93 -20.88
C THR A 6 12.61 14.49 -20.44
N ALA A 7 11.58 13.65 -20.30
CA ALA A 7 10.28 14.09 -19.82
C ALA A 7 10.36 14.54 -18.36
N LEU A 8 9.75 15.68 -18.06
CA LEU A 8 9.67 16.20 -16.69
C LEU A 8 8.87 15.23 -15.80
N ARG A 9 9.45 14.84 -14.66
CA ARG A 9 8.84 13.93 -13.69
C ARG A 9 9.10 14.41 -12.28
N LYS A 10 8.11 14.25 -11.40
CA LYS A 10 8.24 14.44 -9.96
C LYS A 10 8.59 13.08 -9.33
N PHE A 11 9.49 13.07 -8.35
CA PHE A 11 9.75 11.92 -7.51
C PHE A 11 9.77 12.39 -6.05
N VAL A 12 8.95 11.77 -5.21
CA VAL A 12 8.80 12.10 -3.78
C VAL A 12 9.06 10.84 -2.97
N ALA A 13 9.83 10.97 -1.91
CA ALA A 13 10.11 9.92 -0.95
C ALA A 13 10.33 10.53 0.44
N PRO A 14 10.05 9.81 1.54
CA PRO A 14 10.46 10.21 2.89
C PRO A 14 11.98 10.05 3.08
N GLU A 15 12.47 10.49 4.24
CA GLU A 15 13.73 9.96 4.76
C GLU A 15 13.49 8.50 5.19
N ILE A 16 14.39 7.58 4.81
CA ILE A 16 14.24 6.14 5.07
C ILE A 16 15.39 5.64 5.92
N ILE A 17 15.07 5.04 7.07
CA ILE A 17 16.02 4.29 7.90
C ILE A 17 15.58 2.82 7.86
N PHE A 18 16.39 1.98 7.22
CA PHE A 18 16.10 0.57 7.04
C PHE A 18 17.06 -0.31 7.82
N GLY A 19 16.54 -1.24 8.58
CA GLY A 19 17.32 -2.26 9.28
C GLY A 19 16.76 -2.62 10.64
N GLU A 20 17.22 -3.75 11.18
CA GLU A 20 16.80 -4.22 12.51
C GLU A 20 17.16 -3.19 13.59
N GLY A 21 16.20 -2.86 14.44
CA GLY A 21 16.33 -1.84 15.47
C GLY A 21 16.10 -0.41 15.01
N SER A 22 15.82 -0.14 13.71
CA SER A 22 15.60 1.24 13.24
C SER A 22 14.43 1.93 13.94
N ARG A 23 13.42 1.18 14.46
CA ARG A 23 12.31 1.72 15.25
C ARG A 23 12.76 2.53 16.47
N HIS A 24 13.92 2.18 17.07
CA HIS A 24 14.45 2.87 18.24
C HIS A 24 14.95 4.29 17.95
N ALA A 25 15.07 4.69 16.67
CA ALA A 25 15.39 6.04 16.30
C ALA A 25 14.22 7.03 16.46
N VAL A 26 13.03 6.57 16.83
CA VAL A 26 11.80 7.37 16.93
C VAL A 26 11.97 8.59 17.81
N ALA A 27 12.63 8.46 18.97
CA ALA A 27 12.85 9.55 19.88
C ALA A 27 13.82 10.61 19.31
N ASN A 28 14.86 10.20 18.58
CA ASN A 28 15.79 11.11 17.94
C ASN A 28 15.10 11.98 16.88
N TYR A 29 14.21 11.38 16.08
CA TYR A 29 13.44 12.13 15.08
C TYR A 29 12.41 13.05 15.72
N ALA A 30 11.72 12.60 16.79
CA ALA A 30 10.82 13.46 17.54
C ALA A 30 11.54 14.71 18.09
N GLN A 31 12.75 14.54 18.65
CA GLN A 31 13.61 15.66 19.11
C GLN A 31 14.05 16.56 17.95
N THR A 32 14.41 15.98 16.80
CA THR A 32 14.79 16.74 15.60
C THR A 32 13.68 17.65 15.11
N PHE A 33 12.43 17.20 15.22
CA PHE A 33 11.24 17.99 14.90
C PHE A 33 10.81 18.93 16.04
N GLY A 34 11.53 18.95 17.17
CA GLY A 34 11.20 19.78 18.32
C GLY A 34 9.92 19.35 19.04
N ALA A 35 9.51 18.10 18.89
CA ALA A 35 8.27 17.61 19.46
C ALA A 35 8.48 17.03 20.87
N GLU A 36 7.82 17.61 21.86
CA GLU A 36 7.77 17.16 23.25
C GLU A 36 6.49 16.34 23.56
N ARG A 37 5.46 16.47 22.72
CA ARG A 37 4.18 15.78 22.83
C ARG A 37 3.78 15.17 21.50
N ILE A 38 3.61 13.85 21.52
CA ILE A 38 3.38 13.00 20.34
C ILE A 38 1.99 12.37 20.43
N LEU A 39 1.24 12.39 19.33
CA LEU A 39 0.14 11.46 19.15
C LEU A 39 0.69 10.14 18.60
N LEU A 40 0.55 9.05 19.36
CA LEU A 40 0.97 7.70 18.95
C LEU A 40 -0.23 6.92 18.42
N VAL A 41 -0.28 6.76 17.09
CA VAL A 41 -1.39 6.12 16.38
C VAL A 41 -1.05 4.65 16.09
N SER A 42 -1.97 3.75 16.41
CA SER A 42 -1.80 2.31 16.16
C SER A 42 -3.14 1.58 16.15
N ASP A 43 -3.10 0.26 15.99
CA ASP A 43 -4.27 -0.62 16.08
C ASP A 43 -4.15 -1.61 17.25
N PRO A 44 -5.28 -2.26 17.65
CA PRO A 44 -5.27 -3.21 18.77
C PRO A 44 -4.35 -4.40 18.57
N GLY A 45 -4.12 -4.84 17.33
CA GLY A 45 -3.25 -5.98 17.01
C GLY A 45 -1.78 -5.67 17.30
N VAL A 46 -1.33 -4.49 16.90
CA VAL A 46 0.05 -4.01 17.14
C VAL A 46 0.27 -3.70 18.63
N VAL A 47 -0.75 -3.19 19.32
CA VAL A 47 -0.72 -3.03 20.79
C VAL A 47 -0.54 -4.38 21.48
N ALA A 48 -1.32 -5.39 21.10
CA ALA A 48 -1.23 -6.73 21.66
C ALA A 48 0.11 -7.43 21.36
N ALA A 49 0.74 -7.10 20.24
CA ALA A 49 2.08 -7.58 19.85
C ALA A 49 3.21 -6.95 20.68
N GLY A 50 2.94 -5.89 21.46
CA GLY A 50 3.92 -5.23 22.34
C GLY A 50 4.69 -4.07 21.71
N TRP A 51 4.64 -3.90 20.40
CA TRP A 51 5.45 -2.90 19.67
C TRP A 51 5.14 -1.44 20.07
N VAL A 52 3.87 -1.15 20.39
CA VAL A 52 3.48 0.19 20.87
C VAL A 52 4.17 0.52 22.20
N ALA A 53 4.25 -0.45 23.11
CA ALA A 53 4.88 -0.25 24.42
C ALA A 53 6.39 0.01 24.31
N GLU A 54 7.08 -0.65 23.35
CA GLU A 54 8.51 -0.38 23.08
C GLU A 54 8.72 1.05 22.58
N VAL A 55 7.93 1.50 21.60
CA VAL A 55 8.00 2.87 21.06
C VAL A 55 7.73 3.91 22.15
N GLU A 56 6.74 3.67 23.03
CA GLU A 56 6.47 4.57 24.15
C GLU A 56 7.63 4.62 25.16
N ALA A 57 8.27 3.47 25.41
CA ALA A 57 9.41 3.41 26.33
C ALA A 57 10.59 4.22 25.74
N ASP A 58 10.87 4.15 24.44
CA ASP A 58 11.90 4.94 23.79
C ASP A 58 11.60 6.45 23.86
N LEU A 59 10.35 6.86 23.58
CA LEU A 59 9.92 8.25 23.70
C LEU A 59 10.05 8.76 25.16
N ALA A 60 9.56 7.97 26.14
CA ALA A 60 9.59 8.33 27.54
C ALA A 60 11.02 8.44 28.08
N ALA A 61 11.94 7.57 27.65
CA ALA A 61 13.35 7.62 28.02
C ALA A 61 14.03 8.92 27.52
N ALA A 62 13.53 9.50 26.45
CA ALA A 62 13.97 10.78 25.93
C ALA A 62 13.21 12.00 26.49
N GLY A 63 12.33 11.81 27.46
CA GLY A 63 11.50 12.87 28.06
C GLY A 63 10.33 13.34 27.20
N ILE A 64 9.94 12.59 26.17
CA ILE A 64 8.87 12.93 25.26
C ILE A 64 7.56 12.28 25.74
N HIS A 65 6.52 13.07 25.88
CA HIS A 65 5.20 12.60 26.26
C HIS A 65 4.42 12.05 25.04
N SER A 66 3.90 10.83 25.14
CA SER A 66 3.04 10.26 24.12
C SER A 66 1.59 10.11 24.58
N ARG A 67 0.66 10.33 23.68
CA ARG A 67 -0.77 10.04 23.85
C ARG A 67 -1.18 8.99 22.84
N ARG A 68 -1.67 7.86 23.33
CA ARG A 68 -2.16 6.76 22.45
C ARG A 68 -3.47 7.12 21.78
N PHE A 69 -3.56 6.80 20.50
CA PHE A 69 -4.80 6.64 19.75
C PHE A 69 -4.74 5.29 19.02
N THR A 70 -5.36 4.27 19.60
CA THR A 70 -5.23 2.87 19.18
C THR A 70 -6.55 2.23 18.77
N ALA A 71 -7.59 3.02 18.59
CA ALA A 71 -8.92 2.57 18.17
C ALA A 71 -9.06 2.56 16.63
N VAL A 72 -7.97 2.31 15.90
CA VAL A 72 -8.00 2.24 14.44
C VAL A 72 -8.41 0.85 14.01
N SER A 73 -9.48 0.76 13.21
CA SER A 73 -9.96 -0.49 12.63
C SER A 73 -9.21 -0.85 11.33
N PRO A 74 -9.24 -2.13 10.92
CA PRO A 74 -8.90 -2.48 9.55
C PRO A 74 -9.74 -1.64 8.57
N ASN A 75 -9.13 -1.08 7.51
CA ASN A 75 -9.76 -0.07 6.66
C ASN A 75 -10.20 1.18 7.45
N PRO A 76 -9.29 2.11 7.77
CA PRO A 76 -9.51 3.22 8.72
C PRO A 76 -10.66 4.11 8.26
N ARG A 77 -11.49 4.53 9.23
CA ARG A 77 -12.74 5.22 8.95
C ARG A 77 -12.61 6.73 9.10
N VAL A 78 -13.47 7.43 8.39
CA VAL A 78 -13.59 8.87 8.47
C VAL A 78 -13.79 9.34 9.93
N GLU A 79 -14.64 8.65 10.70
CA GLU A 79 -14.96 8.98 12.10
C GLU A 79 -13.76 8.80 13.02
N GLU A 80 -12.91 7.79 12.75
CA GLU A 80 -11.68 7.53 13.52
C GLU A 80 -10.66 8.65 13.31
N VAL A 81 -10.53 9.15 12.08
CA VAL A 81 -9.68 10.30 11.76
C VAL A 81 -10.14 11.55 12.52
N MET A 82 -11.45 11.84 12.51
CA MET A 82 -12.00 12.99 13.22
C MET A 82 -11.78 12.89 14.74
N ALA A 83 -12.02 11.71 15.33
CA ALA A 83 -11.77 11.46 16.75
C ALA A 83 -10.27 11.59 17.12
N GLY A 84 -9.38 11.06 16.27
CA GLY A 84 -7.93 11.20 16.47
C GLY A 84 -7.46 12.65 16.40
N ALA A 85 -8.05 13.48 15.54
CA ALA A 85 -7.74 14.89 15.44
C ALA A 85 -8.18 15.68 16.72
N GLU A 86 -9.29 15.29 17.34
CA GLU A 86 -9.70 15.84 18.64
C GLU A 86 -8.67 15.50 19.72
N VAL A 87 -8.25 14.22 19.82
CA VAL A 87 -7.22 13.78 20.78
C VAL A 87 -5.92 14.55 20.57
N TYR A 88 -5.50 14.76 19.32
CA TYR A 88 -4.29 15.53 18.99
C TYR A 88 -4.38 16.96 19.53
N ARG A 89 -5.52 17.66 19.34
CA ARG A 89 -5.75 19.04 19.80
C ARG A 89 -5.83 19.12 21.33
N GLU A 90 -6.60 18.26 21.98
CA GLU A 90 -6.77 18.20 23.44
C GLU A 90 -5.45 18.04 24.19
N HIS A 91 -4.52 17.24 23.64
CA HIS A 91 -3.22 16.98 24.25
C HIS A 91 -2.11 17.90 23.71
N ALA A 92 -2.47 18.88 22.89
CA ALA A 92 -1.54 19.81 22.24
C ALA A 92 -0.33 19.10 21.64
N CYS A 93 -0.56 17.98 20.92
CA CYS A 93 0.46 17.21 20.24
C CYS A 93 1.15 18.07 19.17
N GLN A 94 2.41 17.75 18.84
CA GLN A 94 3.25 18.55 17.94
C GLN A 94 3.70 17.74 16.73
N ALA A 95 3.67 16.39 16.83
CA ALA A 95 3.95 15.46 15.76
C ALA A 95 3.11 14.19 15.94
N ILE A 96 3.08 13.35 14.92
CA ILE A 96 2.35 12.08 14.93
C ILE A 96 3.36 10.97 14.66
N VAL A 97 3.39 9.97 15.54
CA VAL A 97 4.08 8.71 15.31
C VAL A 97 3.02 7.67 15.00
N ALA A 98 3.15 6.95 13.89
CA ALA A 98 2.30 5.80 13.61
C ALA A 98 3.12 4.51 13.58
N ILE A 99 2.68 3.51 14.33
CA ILE A 99 3.24 2.16 14.26
C ILE A 99 2.13 1.17 13.91
N GLY A 100 2.30 0.47 12.78
CA GLY A 100 1.28 -0.44 12.30
C GLY A 100 1.37 -0.74 10.82
N GLY A 101 0.29 -1.32 10.27
CA GLY A 101 0.10 -1.46 8.83
C GLY A 101 -0.42 -0.18 8.18
N GLY A 102 -1.00 -0.33 6.98
CA GLY A 102 -1.58 0.81 6.25
C GLY A 102 -2.66 1.56 7.04
N SER A 103 -3.51 0.84 7.79
CA SER A 103 -4.65 1.45 8.47
C SER A 103 -4.25 2.50 9.53
N PRO A 104 -3.36 2.24 10.50
CA PRO A 104 -2.89 3.27 11.40
C PRO A 104 -2.18 4.42 10.70
N MET A 105 -1.42 4.15 9.63
CA MET A 105 -0.69 5.17 8.89
C MET A 105 -1.61 6.09 8.10
N ASP A 106 -2.60 5.55 7.40
CA ASP A 106 -3.56 6.35 6.65
C ASP A 106 -4.48 7.15 7.59
N CYS A 107 -4.84 6.57 8.75
CA CYS A 107 -5.52 7.31 9.81
C CYS A 107 -4.65 8.49 10.32
N ALA A 108 -3.37 8.25 10.59
CA ALA A 108 -2.42 9.27 11.03
C ALA A 108 -2.25 10.41 10.02
N LYS A 109 -2.15 10.08 8.72
CA LYS A 109 -2.16 11.08 7.63
C LYS A 109 -3.44 11.90 7.64
N GLY A 110 -4.60 11.23 7.75
CA GLY A 110 -5.89 11.90 7.86
C GLY A 110 -5.99 12.83 9.07
N ILE A 111 -5.55 12.39 10.25
CA ILE A 111 -5.45 13.22 11.45
C ILE A 111 -4.60 14.46 11.18
N GLY A 112 -3.41 14.28 10.58
CA GLY A 112 -2.51 15.37 10.22
C GLY A 112 -3.17 16.39 9.30
N ILE A 113 -3.96 15.93 8.31
CA ILE A 113 -4.73 16.81 7.42
C ILE A 113 -5.75 17.64 8.20
N VAL A 114 -6.57 16.98 9.02
CA VAL A 114 -7.67 17.65 9.76
C VAL A 114 -7.14 18.66 10.76
N VAL A 115 -6.02 18.39 11.44
CA VAL A 115 -5.46 19.33 12.42
C VAL A 115 -4.78 20.53 11.76
N ALA A 116 -4.28 20.39 10.53
CA ALA A 116 -3.62 21.47 9.80
C ALA A 116 -4.60 22.40 9.06
N HIS A 117 -5.77 21.89 8.67
CA HIS A 117 -6.67 22.60 7.75
C HIS A 117 -8.02 23.00 8.36
N ASP A 118 -8.29 22.67 9.63
CA ASP A 118 -9.54 22.99 10.34
C ASP A 118 -10.83 22.63 9.56
N GLY A 119 -10.85 21.45 8.91
CA GLY A 119 -11.96 20.97 8.09
C GLY A 119 -12.39 19.55 8.45
N HIS A 120 -13.42 19.06 7.81
CA HIS A 120 -13.78 17.65 7.84
C HIS A 120 -12.94 16.90 6.82
N ILE A 121 -12.50 15.66 7.14
CA ILE A 121 -11.59 14.93 6.25
C ILE A 121 -12.17 14.72 4.84
N LEU A 122 -13.47 14.62 4.70
CA LEU A 122 -14.16 14.49 3.40
C LEU A 122 -13.99 15.72 2.48
N ASP A 123 -13.67 16.89 3.03
CA ASP A 123 -13.44 18.11 2.26
C ASP A 123 -12.14 18.07 1.46
N PHE A 124 -11.26 17.10 1.77
CA PHE A 124 -9.93 16.94 1.18
C PHE A 124 -9.82 15.78 0.20
N GLU A 125 -10.92 15.08 -0.10
CA GLU A 125 -10.94 14.00 -1.10
C GLU A 125 -10.41 14.49 -2.45
N GLY A 126 -9.53 13.71 -3.06
CA GLY A 126 -8.96 13.96 -4.40
C GLY A 126 -7.45 14.20 -4.42
N VAL A 127 -6.99 14.87 -5.48
CA VAL A 127 -5.56 15.04 -5.76
C VAL A 127 -5.14 16.50 -5.53
N ASP A 128 -4.06 16.70 -4.75
CA ASP A 128 -3.45 18.00 -4.45
C ASP A 128 -4.44 19.03 -3.88
N THR A 129 -5.36 18.60 -3.01
CA THR A 129 -6.36 19.44 -2.35
C THR A 129 -5.80 20.19 -1.13
N LEU A 130 -4.65 19.76 -0.59
CA LEU A 130 -4.03 20.32 0.61
C LEU A 130 -3.26 21.59 0.31
N ARG A 131 -3.40 22.62 1.17
CA ARG A 131 -2.85 23.96 0.95
C ARG A 131 -1.68 24.31 1.86
N VAL A 132 -1.59 23.65 3.02
CA VAL A 132 -0.55 23.89 4.03
C VAL A 132 0.11 22.57 4.42
N PRO A 133 1.36 22.58 4.94
CA PRO A 133 1.99 21.40 5.50
C PRO A 133 1.20 20.85 6.68
N ILE A 134 1.23 19.55 6.85
CA ILE A 134 0.66 18.86 8.02
C ILE A 134 1.76 18.73 9.11
N PRO A 135 1.40 18.37 10.35
CA PRO A 135 2.37 18.08 11.40
C PRO A 135 3.36 16.99 10.99
N PRO A 136 4.60 17.01 11.53
CA PRO A 136 5.59 15.97 11.22
C PRO A 136 5.06 14.57 11.47
N LEU A 137 5.36 13.65 10.54
CA LEU A 137 4.96 12.25 10.57
C LEU A 137 6.19 11.35 10.67
N ILE A 138 6.23 10.48 11.69
CA ILE A 138 7.24 9.44 11.88
C ILE A 138 6.54 8.08 11.82
N PHE A 139 6.87 7.27 10.82
CA PHE A 139 6.17 6.00 10.59
C PHE A 139 7.05 4.79 10.81
N ILE A 140 6.49 3.76 11.45
CA ILE A 140 7.13 2.48 11.75
C ILE A 140 6.22 1.37 11.19
N PRO A 141 6.46 0.86 9.96
CA PRO A 141 5.62 -0.14 9.35
C PRO A 141 5.73 -1.51 10.02
N SER A 142 4.58 -2.10 10.36
CA SER A 142 4.49 -3.46 10.90
C SER A 142 4.09 -4.49 9.85
N THR A 143 3.90 -4.07 8.60
CA THR A 143 3.55 -4.94 7.47
C THR A 143 4.47 -4.66 6.28
N ALA A 144 4.71 -5.68 5.47
CA ALA A 144 5.49 -5.58 4.24
C ALA A 144 4.56 -5.65 3.03
N GLY A 145 3.80 -4.58 2.75
CA GLY A 145 2.78 -4.59 1.70
C GLY A 145 2.35 -3.21 1.25
N THR A 146 1.57 -2.52 2.06
CA THR A 146 0.87 -1.29 1.67
C THR A 146 1.78 -0.11 1.35
N SER A 147 2.98 -0.08 1.93
CA SER A 147 3.94 1.03 1.82
C SER A 147 3.31 2.40 2.10
N ALA A 148 2.33 2.46 3.02
CA ALA A 148 1.73 3.71 3.46
C ALA A 148 2.75 4.63 4.15
N ASP A 149 3.82 4.04 4.67
CA ASP A 149 5.00 4.74 5.22
C ASP A 149 5.90 5.41 4.16
N ILE A 150 5.63 5.16 2.87
CA ILE A 150 6.38 5.72 1.74
C ILE A 150 5.48 6.62 0.88
N SER A 151 4.20 6.29 0.79
CA SER A 151 3.32 6.80 -0.25
C SER A 151 2.70 8.18 0.04
N GLN A 152 2.38 8.89 -1.04
CA GLN A 152 1.62 10.14 -1.01
C GLN A 152 0.09 9.93 -1.02
N PHE A 153 -0.36 8.74 -0.61
CA PHE A 153 -1.77 8.38 -0.52
C PHE A 153 -2.21 8.29 0.93
N ALA A 154 -3.45 8.72 1.21
CA ALA A 154 -4.21 8.35 2.40
C ALA A 154 -5.54 7.76 1.94
N ILE A 155 -5.79 6.49 2.29
CA ILE A 155 -6.97 5.74 1.87
C ILE A 155 -7.85 5.52 3.09
N LEU A 156 -9.05 6.08 3.06
CA LEU A 156 -10.00 6.04 4.18
C LEU A 156 -11.33 5.44 3.73
N SER A 157 -12.05 4.83 4.65
CA SER A 157 -13.36 4.25 4.38
C SER A 157 -14.48 5.19 4.81
N ASP A 158 -15.35 5.53 3.87
CA ASP A 158 -16.63 6.15 4.14
C ASP A 158 -17.72 5.08 4.17
N GLN A 159 -18.16 4.72 5.38
CA GLN A 159 -19.18 3.69 5.56
C GLN A 159 -20.55 4.13 5.06
N SER A 160 -20.85 5.41 5.07
CA SER A 160 -22.13 5.95 4.61
C SER A 160 -22.29 5.78 3.10
N ARG A 161 -21.22 5.99 2.34
CA ARG A 161 -21.17 5.83 0.89
C ARG A 161 -20.74 4.41 0.45
N ARG A 162 -20.29 3.55 1.38
CA ARG A 162 -19.72 2.21 1.13
C ARG A 162 -18.60 2.23 0.09
N LEU A 163 -17.71 3.18 0.22
CA LEU A 163 -16.56 3.34 -0.68
C LEU A 163 -15.29 3.74 0.07
N LYS A 164 -14.16 3.50 -0.56
CA LYS A 164 -12.88 4.04 -0.13
C LYS A 164 -12.63 5.36 -0.82
N LEU A 165 -12.36 6.40 -0.04
CA LEU A 165 -11.92 7.70 -0.55
C LEU A 165 -10.39 7.76 -0.55
N SER A 166 -9.85 8.47 -1.53
CA SER A 166 -8.41 8.66 -1.70
C SER A 166 -8.06 10.13 -1.59
N ILE A 167 -7.10 10.45 -0.73
CA ILE A 167 -6.46 11.75 -0.69
C ILE A 167 -5.02 11.56 -1.17
N VAL A 168 -4.65 12.27 -2.23
CA VAL A 168 -3.33 12.12 -2.86
C VAL A 168 -2.60 13.45 -2.82
N SER A 169 -1.53 13.55 -2.03
CA SER A 169 -0.71 14.76 -1.93
C SER A 169 0.69 14.43 -1.45
N LYS A 170 1.69 15.18 -1.94
CA LYS A 170 3.05 15.12 -1.38
C LYS A 170 3.08 15.49 0.11
N SER A 171 2.12 16.26 0.59
CA SER A 171 2.06 16.73 1.98
C SER A 171 1.73 15.62 2.98
N VAL A 172 1.24 14.46 2.53
CA VAL A 172 0.97 13.30 3.39
C VAL A 172 2.06 12.22 3.33
N VAL A 173 3.12 12.44 2.55
CA VAL A 173 4.31 11.60 2.65
C VAL A 173 4.93 11.85 4.02
N PRO A 174 5.24 10.82 4.81
CA PRO A 174 5.85 11.03 6.13
C PRO A 174 7.23 11.68 5.99
N ASP A 175 7.65 12.41 7.03
CA ASP A 175 8.98 13.00 7.07
C ASP A 175 10.05 11.92 7.19
N VAL A 176 9.76 10.85 7.95
CA VAL A 176 10.65 9.71 8.10
C VAL A 176 9.89 8.39 8.20
N SER A 177 10.44 7.36 7.57
CA SER A 177 10.01 5.97 7.69
C SER A 177 11.11 5.14 8.35
N LEU A 178 10.81 4.56 9.51
CA LEU A 178 11.70 3.69 10.29
C LEU A 178 11.34 2.23 10.02
N ILE A 179 11.94 1.66 9.01
CA ILE A 179 11.60 0.35 8.46
C ILE A 179 12.40 -0.74 9.17
N ASP A 180 11.79 -1.32 10.20
CA ASP A 180 12.38 -2.36 11.04
C ASP A 180 11.79 -3.73 10.71
N PRO A 181 12.52 -4.65 10.08
CA PRO A 181 12.02 -5.99 9.77
C PRO A 181 11.54 -6.78 11.00
N ALA A 182 12.11 -6.53 12.18
CA ALA A 182 11.73 -7.22 13.41
C ALA A 182 10.25 -6.99 13.77
N VAL A 183 9.70 -5.80 13.46
CA VAL A 183 8.29 -5.49 13.75
C VAL A 183 7.33 -6.39 12.98
N THR A 184 7.75 -6.96 11.84
CA THR A 184 6.93 -7.86 11.03
C THR A 184 6.92 -9.32 11.53
N LEU A 185 7.76 -9.70 12.51
CA LEU A 185 7.84 -11.06 13.04
C LEU A 185 6.53 -11.55 13.68
N THR A 186 5.66 -10.63 14.09
CA THR A 186 4.34 -10.95 14.68
C THR A 186 3.23 -11.13 13.66
N MET A 187 3.52 -10.94 12.37
CA MET A 187 2.54 -11.17 11.29
C MET A 187 2.25 -12.65 11.13
N THR A 188 0.96 -12.99 10.99
CA THR A 188 0.55 -14.35 10.63
C THR A 188 0.98 -14.71 9.21
N PRO A 189 1.14 -15.99 8.87
CA PRO A 189 1.43 -16.42 7.49
C PRO A 189 0.41 -15.89 6.47
N PHE A 190 -0.88 -15.89 6.81
CA PHE A 190 -1.94 -15.34 5.96
C PHE A 190 -1.76 -13.84 5.68
N LEU A 191 -1.51 -13.05 6.73
CA LEU A 191 -1.26 -11.61 6.56
C LEU A 191 0.02 -11.36 5.77
N THR A 192 1.08 -12.14 6.02
CA THR A 192 2.33 -12.08 5.26
C THR A 192 2.10 -12.34 3.77
N ALA A 193 1.29 -13.37 3.44
CA ALA A 193 0.93 -13.68 2.06
C ALA A 193 0.13 -12.55 1.40
N CYS A 194 -0.91 -12.06 2.07
CA CYS A 194 -1.75 -10.97 1.56
C CYS A 194 -0.92 -9.72 1.27
N THR A 195 -0.11 -9.28 2.23
CA THR A 195 0.68 -8.05 2.08
C THR A 195 1.81 -8.20 1.08
N GLY A 196 2.46 -9.38 1.01
CA GLY A 196 3.49 -9.64 0.02
C GLY A 196 2.96 -9.68 -1.42
N ILE A 197 1.79 -10.28 -1.65
CA ILE A 197 1.13 -10.22 -2.96
C ILE A 197 0.69 -8.79 -3.29
N ASP A 198 0.19 -8.02 -2.32
CA ASP A 198 -0.13 -6.60 -2.49
C ASP A 198 1.08 -5.80 -2.98
N ALA A 199 2.23 -5.95 -2.31
CA ALA A 199 3.49 -5.32 -2.73
C ALA A 199 3.94 -5.75 -4.14
N LEU A 200 3.72 -7.01 -4.52
CA LEU A 200 4.02 -7.48 -5.87
C LEU A 200 3.10 -6.82 -6.91
N VAL A 201 1.82 -6.68 -6.60
CA VAL A 201 0.85 -5.98 -7.45
C VAL A 201 1.23 -4.52 -7.60
N HIS A 202 1.59 -3.83 -6.51
CA HIS A 202 2.13 -2.47 -6.54
C HIS A 202 3.29 -2.34 -7.53
N ALA A 203 4.27 -3.24 -7.45
CA ALA A 203 5.44 -3.22 -8.32
C ALA A 203 5.08 -3.46 -9.79
N ILE A 204 4.23 -4.45 -10.08
CA ILE A 204 3.80 -4.75 -11.45
C ILE A 204 3.02 -3.58 -12.04
N GLU A 205 2.00 -3.07 -11.31
CA GLU A 205 1.18 -1.96 -11.81
C GLU A 205 1.97 -0.67 -11.96
N ALA A 206 2.82 -0.32 -11.00
CA ALA A 206 3.71 0.83 -11.13
C ALA A 206 4.63 0.73 -12.34
N PHE A 207 5.18 -0.47 -12.62
CA PHE A 207 6.03 -0.68 -13.79
C PHE A 207 5.27 -0.49 -15.10
N VAL A 208 4.07 -1.07 -15.25
CA VAL A 208 3.30 -0.97 -16.50
C VAL A 208 2.45 0.30 -16.59
N SER A 209 2.35 1.10 -15.52
CA SER A 209 1.60 2.36 -15.47
C SER A 209 2.02 3.34 -16.57
N THR A 210 1.07 4.10 -17.11
CA THR A 210 1.35 5.20 -18.03
C THR A 210 2.11 6.34 -17.36
N GLY A 211 2.09 6.43 -16.03
CA GLY A 211 2.86 7.38 -15.22
C GLY A 211 4.29 6.92 -14.88
N SER A 212 4.68 5.70 -15.29
CA SER A 212 6.01 5.14 -15.00
C SER A 212 7.16 5.92 -15.65
N GLY A 213 8.36 5.72 -15.15
CA GLY A 213 9.58 6.33 -15.69
C GLY A 213 10.84 5.65 -15.15
N PRO A 214 12.04 6.07 -15.61
CA PRO A 214 13.27 5.34 -15.30
C PRO A 214 13.52 5.11 -13.80
N LEU A 215 13.19 6.08 -12.94
CA LEU A 215 13.34 5.95 -11.49
C LEU A 215 12.35 4.94 -10.92
N THR A 216 11.07 5.08 -11.26
CA THR A 216 10.03 4.16 -10.79
C THR A 216 10.22 2.75 -11.34
N ASP A 217 10.72 2.62 -12.58
CA ASP A 217 11.01 1.33 -13.21
C ASP A 217 12.11 0.57 -12.47
N ALA A 218 13.18 1.26 -12.05
CA ALA A 218 14.27 0.63 -11.29
C ALA A 218 13.77 0.05 -9.97
N HIS A 219 12.98 0.83 -9.22
CA HIS A 219 12.39 0.39 -7.95
C HIS A 219 11.39 -0.76 -8.16
N ALA A 220 10.51 -0.66 -9.16
CA ALA A 220 9.51 -1.69 -9.45
C ALA A 220 10.12 -3.04 -9.83
N LEU A 221 11.16 -3.04 -10.67
CA LEU A 221 11.85 -4.27 -11.08
C LEU A 221 12.55 -4.93 -9.88
N GLU A 222 13.23 -4.15 -9.03
CA GLU A 222 13.87 -4.68 -7.83
C GLU A 222 12.84 -5.21 -6.84
N ALA A 223 11.71 -4.52 -6.64
CA ALA A 223 10.61 -4.99 -5.81
C ALA A 223 10.09 -6.36 -6.27
N MET A 224 9.80 -6.51 -7.58
CA MET A 224 9.36 -7.77 -8.15
C MET A 224 10.35 -8.90 -7.92
N ARG A 225 11.65 -8.64 -8.13
CA ARG A 225 12.72 -9.62 -7.93
C ARG A 225 12.80 -10.09 -6.48
N LEU A 226 12.76 -9.16 -5.51
CA LEU A 226 12.84 -9.45 -4.09
C LEU A 226 11.62 -10.23 -3.60
N ILE A 227 10.42 -9.76 -3.92
CA ILE A 227 9.18 -10.37 -3.44
C ILE A 227 9.01 -11.77 -4.05
N ASN A 228 9.15 -11.90 -5.37
CA ASN A 228 9.02 -13.19 -6.05
C ASN A 228 10.06 -14.21 -5.55
N GLY A 229 11.27 -13.75 -5.24
CA GLY A 229 12.35 -14.62 -4.77
C GLY A 229 12.21 -15.12 -3.34
N HIS A 230 11.48 -14.40 -2.47
CA HIS A 230 11.53 -14.67 -1.03
C HIS A 230 10.15 -14.90 -0.39
N LEU A 231 9.03 -14.47 -0.99
CA LEU A 231 7.73 -14.51 -0.35
C LEU A 231 7.26 -15.92 0.02
N VAL A 232 7.44 -16.88 -0.88
CA VAL A 232 7.05 -18.30 -0.62
C VAL A 232 7.84 -18.87 0.55
N ALA A 233 9.16 -18.64 0.54
CA ALA A 233 10.05 -19.10 1.62
C ALA A 233 9.68 -18.42 2.95
N LEU A 234 9.35 -17.11 2.93
CA LEU A 234 8.95 -16.38 4.11
C LEU A 234 7.63 -16.89 4.71
N VAL A 235 6.62 -17.16 3.87
CA VAL A 235 5.33 -17.70 4.36
C VAL A 235 5.52 -19.07 5.01
N ALA A 236 6.44 -19.87 4.47
CA ALA A 236 6.79 -21.18 5.06
C ALA A 236 7.66 -21.05 6.35
N ASN A 237 8.44 -19.98 6.48
CA ASN A 237 9.35 -19.74 7.61
C ASN A 237 9.12 -18.32 8.19
N PRO A 238 7.99 -18.05 8.83
CA PRO A 238 7.58 -16.69 9.20
C PRO A 238 8.45 -16.04 10.30
N GLY A 239 9.29 -16.80 10.99
CA GLY A 239 10.24 -16.32 11.99
C GLY A 239 11.63 -15.99 11.44
N ASP A 240 11.89 -16.15 10.15
CA ASP A 240 13.18 -15.86 9.54
C ASP A 240 13.33 -14.35 9.27
N ILE A 241 14.21 -13.70 10.02
CA ILE A 241 14.41 -12.24 9.98
C ILE A 241 15.02 -11.78 8.64
N GLU A 242 15.88 -12.58 8.03
CA GLU A 242 16.47 -12.25 6.74
C GLU A 242 15.43 -12.27 5.63
N LEU A 243 14.55 -13.28 5.62
CA LEU A 243 13.42 -13.34 4.68
C LEU A 243 12.44 -12.19 4.93
N ARG A 244 12.18 -11.83 6.20
CA ARG A 244 11.40 -10.62 6.55
C ARG A 244 12.03 -9.37 5.96
N ALA A 245 13.33 -9.18 6.15
CA ALA A 245 14.06 -8.04 5.63
C ALA A 245 14.00 -7.97 4.09
N GLN A 246 14.17 -9.10 3.39
CA GLN A 246 14.12 -9.14 1.93
C GLN A 246 12.73 -8.74 1.39
N VAL A 247 11.65 -9.29 1.97
CA VAL A 247 10.29 -8.96 1.52
C VAL A 247 9.92 -7.53 1.93
N MET A 248 10.36 -7.05 3.09
CA MET A 248 10.13 -5.68 3.53
C MET A 248 10.87 -4.66 2.66
N LEU A 249 12.11 -4.96 2.27
CA LEU A 249 12.85 -4.18 1.29
C LEU A 249 12.13 -4.16 -0.06
N GLY A 250 11.62 -5.30 -0.51
CA GLY A 250 10.80 -5.39 -1.72
C GLY A 250 9.54 -4.54 -1.64
N SER A 251 8.83 -4.55 -0.50
CA SER A 251 7.67 -3.71 -0.25
C SER A 251 8.02 -2.22 -0.30
N MET A 252 9.10 -1.80 0.37
CA MET A 252 9.59 -0.42 0.33
C MET A 252 9.89 0.02 -1.11
N GLN A 253 10.60 -0.82 -1.89
CA GLN A 253 10.89 -0.53 -3.29
C GLN A 253 9.60 -0.40 -4.13
N ALA A 254 8.59 -1.25 -3.90
CA ALA A 254 7.29 -1.14 -4.53
C ALA A 254 6.60 0.19 -4.17
N GLY A 255 6.72 0.62 -2.90
CA GLY A 255 6.24 1.91 -2.40
C GLY A 255 6.83 3.10 -3.14
N LEU A 256 8.16 3.13 -3.28
CA LEU A 256 8.87 4.16 -4.05
C LEU A 256 8.44 4.20 -5.51
N ALA A 257 8.13 3.03 -6.10
CA ALA A 257 7.64 2.95 -7.47
C ALA A 257 6.22 3.50 -7.60
N PHE A 258 5.24 2.90 -6.89
CA PHE A 258 3.83 3.21 -7.12
C PHE A 258 3.44 4.60 -6.61
N SER A 259 4.05 5.07 -5.52
CA SER A 259 3.80 6.43 -5.02
C SER A 259 4.06 7.50 -6.08
N ASN A 260 4.96 7.22 -7.03
CA ASN A 260 5.38 8.16 -8.07
C ASN A 260 4.88 7.81 -9.48
N ALA A 261 4.51 6.55 -9.74
CA ALA A 261 3.98 6.09 -11.02
C ALA A 261 2.45 5.91 -11.01
N ILE A 262 1.83 5.94 -9.83
CA ILE A 262 0.45 5.53 -9.58
C ILE A 262 0.27 4.05 -9.91
N LEU A 263 -0.96 3.54 -9.82
CA LEU A 263 -1.31 2.13 -9.96
C LEU A 263 -2.16 1.90 -11.23
N GLY A 264 -3.00 0.88 -11.22
CA GLY A 264 -3.81 0.50 -12.37
C GLY A 264 -5.14 -0.16 -11.99
N ALA A 265 -5.60 -1.02 -12.89
CA ALA A 265 -6.92 -1.63 -12.81
C ALA A 265 -7.04 -2.65 -11.66
N VAL A 266 -5.96 -3.34 -11.26
CA VAL A 266 -6.03 -4.26 -10.09
C VAL A 266 -6.46 -3.48 -8.87
N HIS A 267 -5.77 -2.37 -8.55
CA HIS A 267 -6.08 -1.55 -7.38
C HIS A 267 -7.44 -0.86 -7.50
N ALA A 268 -7.78 -0.28 -8.65
CA ALA A 268 -9.07 0.33 -8.86
C ALA A 268 -10.24 -0.65 -8.60
N MET A 269 -10.11 -1.87 -9.08
CA MET A 269 -11.10 -2.94 -8.88
C MET A 269 -11.09 -3.47 -7.43
N SER A 270 -9.91 -3.60 -6.83
CA SER A 270 -9.76 -4.06 -5.43
C SER A 270 -10.29 -3.06 -4.41
N HIS A 271 -10.12 -1.76 -4.63
CA HIS A 271 -10.70 -0.72 -3.78
C HIS A 271 -12.23 -0.80 -3.78
N SER A 272 -12.82 -0.98 -4.96
CA SER A 272 -14.26 -1.19 -5.08
C SER A 272 -14.73 -2.44 -4.34
N LEU A 273 -14.01 -3.57 -4.51
CA LEU A 273 -14.32 -4.83 -3.86
C LEU A 273 -14.15 -4.75 -2.33
N GLY A 274 -13.05 -4.18 -1.86
CA GLY A 274 -12.78 -3.99 -0.43
C GLY A 274 -13.75 -3.04 0.24
N GLY A 275 -14.21 -1.99 -0.44
CA GLY A 275 -15.26 -1.10 0.05
C GLY A 275 -16.64 -1.77 0.12
N PHE A 276 -16.90 -2.74 -0.76
CA PHE A 276 -18.16 -3.47 -0.80
C PHE A 276 -18.25 -4.59 0.25
N LEU A 277 -17.17 -5.34 0.48
CA LEU A 277 -17.15 -6.55 1.33
C LEU A 277 -16.31 -6.40 2.62
N ASP A 278 -15.62 -5.28 2.81
CA ASP A 278 -14.69 -5.07 3.94
C ASP A 278 -13.60 -6.16 4.07
N LEU A 279 -13.14 -6.70 2.93
CA LEU A 279 -12.11 -7.74 2.88
C LEU A 279 -10.69 -7.15 3.01
N PRO A 280 -9.71 -7.98 3.44
CA PRO A 280 -8.30 -7.61 3.40
C PRO A 280 -7.87 -7.21 1.99
N HIS A 281 -7.21 -6.05 1.84
CA HIS A 281 -6.88 -5.46 0.55
C HIS A 281 -6.03 -6.38 -0.34
N GLY A 282 -4.97 -6.98 0.21
CA GLY A 282 -4.12 -7.90 -0.53
C GLY A 282 -4.84 -9.19 -0.98
N LEU A 283 -5.89 -9.62 -0.27
CA LEU A 283 -6.75 -10.71 -0.73
C LEU A 283 -7.55 -10.28 -1.97
N CYS A 284 -8.13 -9.07 -1.96
CA CYS A 284 -8.83 -8.52 -3.12
C CYS A 284 -7.92 -8.42 -4.34
N ASN A 285 -6.70 -7.89 -4.14
CA ASN A 285 -5.68 -7.80 -5.20
C ASN A 285 -5.33 -9.18 -5.77
N SER A 286 -5.17 -10.17 -4.89
CA SER A 286 -4.82 -11.53 -5.30
C SER A 286 -5.86 -12.17 -6.22
N MET A 287 -7.15 -11.93 -5.99
CA MET A 287 -8.24 -12.50 -6.80
C MET A 287 -8.33 -11.87 -8.20
N LEU A 288 -7.82 -10.67 -8.38
CA LEU A 288 -7.94 -9.90 -9.63
C LEU A 288 -6.66 -9.91 -10.47
N LEU A 289 -5.50 -10.21 -9.87
CA LEU A 289 -4.17 -10.01 -10.47
C LEU A 289 -4.02 -10.66 -11.84
N GLU A 290 -4.29 -11.97 -11.97
CA GLU A 290 -4.07 -12.68 -13.23
C GLU A 290 -4.99 -12.20 -14.33
N HIS A 291 -6.24 -11.91 -13.99
CA HIS A 291 -7.25 -11.45 -14.95
C HIS A 291 -6.89 -10.07 -15.50
N VAL A 292 -6.48 -9.14 -14.64
CA VAL A 292 -6.05 -7.80 -15.06
C VAL A 292 -4.73 -7.85 -15.82
N VAL A 293 -3.75 -8.68 -15.41
CA VAL A 293 -2.51 -8.86 -16.17
C VAL A 293 -2.82 -9.41 -17.57
N ALA A 294 -3.70 -10.41 -17.67
CA ALA A 294 -4.13 -10.95 -18.96
C ALA A 294 -4.81 -9.89 -19.83
N TYR A 295 -5.64 -9.04 -19.25
CA TYR A 295 -6.33 -7.94 -19.92
C TYR A 295 -5.36 -6.86 -20.41
N ASN A 296 -4.42 -6.46 -19.56
CA ASN A 296 -3.49 -5.35 -19.84
C ASN A 296 -2.34 -5.74 -20.78
N PHE A 297 -2.00 -7.03 -20.89
CA PHE A 297 -0.84 -7.51 -21.64
C PHE A 297 -0.77 -6.99 -23.08
N GLU A 298 -1.91 -6.99 -23.78
CA GLU A 298 -2.00 -6.59 -25.18
C GLU A 298 -1.71 -5.08 -25.43
N ALA A 299 -1.85 -4.26 -24.39
CA ALA A 299 -1.62 -2.82 -24.49
C ALA A 299 -0.13 -2.45 -24.41
N THR A 300 0.67 -3.26 -23.69
CA THR A 300 2.10 -3.01 -23.50
C THR A 300 2.87 -4.33 -23.34
N PRO A 301 2.89 -5.18 -24.37
CA PRO A 301 3.48 -6.52 -24.28
C PRO A 301 4.98 -6.48 -23.94
N GLU A 302 5.72 -5.49 -24.41
CA GLU A 302 7.15 -5.33 -24.14
C GLU A 302 7.44 -5.12 -22.64
N ARG A 303 6.59 -4.35 -21.95
CA ARG A 303 6.74 -4.14 -20.52
C ARG A 303 6.36 -5.41 -19.74
N PHE A 304 5.31 -6.11 -20.12
CA PHE A 304 4.96 -7.40 -19.50
C PHE A 304 5.96 -8.51 -19.79
N MET A 305 6.63 -8.50 -20.94
CA MET A 305 7.77 -9.39 -21.18
C MET A 305 8.90 -9.11 -20.18
N ARG A 306 9.19 -7.82 -19.90
CA ARG A 306 10.17 -7.46 -18.88
C ARG A 306 9.74 -7.87 -17.47
N VAL A 307 8.45 -7.76 -17.13
CA VAL A 307 7.89 -8.32 -15.88
C VAL A 307 8.14 -9.82 -15.82
N ALA A 308 7.81 -10.56 -16.88
CA ALA A 308 8.01 -12.00 -16.93
C ALA A 308 9.49 -12.40 -16.73
N GLU A 309 10.41 -11.74 -17.40
CA GLU A 309 11.85 -11.94 -17.23
C GLU A 309 12.30 -11.67 -15.79
N THR A 310 11.81 -10.58 -15.18
CA THR A 310 12.14 -10.20 -13.80
C THR A 310 11.62 -11.22 -12.77
N LEU A 311 10.48 -11.83 -13.07
CA LEU A 311 9.91 -12.93 -12.27
C LEU A 311 10.57 -14.31 -12.56
N GLY A 312 11.64 -14.35 -13.38
CA GLY A 312 12.42 -15.55 -13.63
C GLY A 312 11.92 -16.42 -14.79
N ILE A 313 10.97 -15.92 -15.60
CA ILE A 313 10.46 -16.68 -16.76
C ILE A 313 11.43 -16.51 -17.94
N ASP A 314 11.94 -17.62 -18.46
CA ASP A 314 12.74 -17.58 -19.69
C ASP A 314 11.83 -17.28 -20.90
N CYS A 315 11.98 -16.06 -21.43
CA CYS A 315 11.20 -15.57 -22.57
C CYS A 315 11.86 -15.84 -23.93
N ARG A 316 13.06 -16.39 -24.00
CA ARG A 316 13.80 -16.61 -25.24
C ARG A 316 13.07 -17.57 -26.18
N GLY A 317 12.89 -17.14 -27.43
CA GLY A 317 12.20 -17.92 -28.46
C GLY A 317 10.68 -18.05 -28.29
N LEU A 318 10.09 -17.40 -27.29
CA LEU A 318 8.65 -17.41 -27.08
C LEU A 318 7.97 -16.28 -27.84
N THR A 319 6.76 -16.56 -28.35
CA THR A 319 5.85 -15.53 -28.84
C THR A 319 5.24 -14.75 -27.67
N GLN A 320 4.79 -13.54 -27.91
CA GLN A 320 4.08 -12.71 -26.90
C GLN A 320 2.93 -13.47 -26.24
N ARG A 321 2.16 -14.24 -27.02
CA ARG A 321 1.06 -15.07 -26.50
C ARG A 321 1.57 -16.14 -25.51
N GLN A 322 2.68 -16.79 -25.81
CA GLN A 322 3.28 -17.79 -24.92
C GLN A 322 3.83 -17.15 -23.63
N VAL A 323 4.46 -15.96 -23.74
CA VAL A 323 4.90 -15.20 -22.55
C VAL A 323 3.72 -14.81 -21.68
N LYS A 324 2.63 -14.28 -22.27
CA LYS A 324 1.40 -13.97 -21.55
C LYS A 324 0.88 -15.19 -20.78
N GLN A 325 0.77 -16.34 -21.44
CA GLN A 325 0.27 -17.57 -20.81
C GLN A 325 1.16 -18.01 -19.63
N ARG A 326 2.49 -17.96 -19.80
CA ARG A 326 3.45 -18.34 -18.76
C ARG A 326 3.41 -17.35 -17.60
N LEU A 327 3.32 -16.05 -17.86
CA LEU A 327 3.23 -15.03 -16.82
C LEU A 327 1.98 -15.19 -15.97
N VAL A 328 0.81 -15.35 -16.59
CA VAL A 328 -0.46 -15.58 -15.89
C VAL A 328 -0.41 -16.86 -15.07
N ALA A 329 0.14 -17.94 -15.63
CA ALA A 329 0.30 -19.21 -14.92
C ALA A 329 1.24 -19.07 -13.70
N HIS A 330 2.38 -18.40 -13.85
CA HIS A 330 3.35 -18.14 -12.78
C HIS A 330 2.73 -17.36 -11.63
N LEU A 331 1.97 -16.29 -11.91
CA LEU A 331 1.28 -15.51 -10.89
C LEU A 331 0.25 -16.35 -10.13
N GLY A 332 -0.51 -17.19 -10.84
CA GLY A 332 -1.43 -18.13 -10.23
C GLY A 332 -0.75 -19.19 -9.36
N GLU A 333 0.42 -19.70 -9.79
CA GLU A 333 1.24 -20.64 -9.02
C GLU A 333 1.78 -19.99 -7.74
N LEU A 334 2.33 -18.78 -7.86
CA LEU A 334 2.81 -18.01 -6.72
C LEU A 334 1.72 -17.79 -5.66
N LYS A 335 0.54 -17.35 -6.09
CA LYS A 335 -0.61 -17.16 -5.19
C LYS A 335 -1.00 -18.45 -4.46
N ARG A 336 -1.09 -19.57 -5.19
CA ARG A 336 -1.38 -20.88 -4.58
C ARG A 336 -0.30 -21.30 -3.60
N ALA A 337 0.96 -21.08 -3.92
CA ALA A 337 2.10 -21.44 -3.06
C ALA A 337 2.09 -20.70 -1.72
N VAL A 338 1.51 -19.48 -1.68
CA VAL A 338 1.36 -18.71 -0.43
C VAL A 338 -0.03 -18.84 0.20
N GLY A 339 -0.88 -19.73 -0.31
CA GLY A 339 -2.21 -20.01 0.25
C GLY A 339 -3.31 -19.01 -0.11
N LEU A 340 -3.11 -18.20 -1.15
CA LEU A 340 -4.09 -17.23 -1.65
C LEU A 340 -4.74 -17.72 -2.95
N SER A 341 -5.50 -18.80 -2.86
CA SER A 341 -6.30 -19.33 -3.98
C SER A 341 -7.78 -19.07 -3.70
N GLY A 342 -8.43 -18.29 -4.52
CA GLY A 342 -9.87 -18.04 -4.36
C GLY A 342 -10.39 -17.23 -5.53
N ARG A 343 -11.71 -17.35 -5.74
CA ARG A 343 -12.47 -16.59 -6.73
C ARG A 343 -13.41 -15.62 -6.04
N LEU A 344 -13.87 -14.61 -6.74
CA LEU A 344 -14.80 -13.63 -6.22
C LEU A 344 -16.12 -14.26 -5.73
N GLY A 345 -16.60 -15.30 -6.42
CA GLY A 345 -17.79 -16.04 -6.01
C GLY A 345 -17.68 -16.74 -4.66
N GLU A 346 -16.47 -17.17 -4.27
CA GLU A 346 -16.22 -17.84 -2.98
C GLU A 346 -16.28 -16.88 -1.79
N VAL A 347 -16.08 -15.57 -2.04
CA VAL A 347 -16.19 -14.52 -1.02
C VAL A 347 -17.53 -13.79 -1.06
N GLY A 348 -18.51 -14.32 -1.82
CA GLY A 348 -19.89 -13.85 -1.83
C GLY A 348 -20.22 -12.80 -2.89
N VAL A 349 -19.34 -12.56 -3.89
CA VAL A 349 -19.66 -11.71 -5.04
C VAL A 349 -20.48 -12.48 -6.05
N GLY A 350 -21.61 -11.92 -6.47
CA GLY A 350 -22.43 -12.46 -7.53
C GLY A 350 -22.44 -11.59 -8.80
N SER A 351 -22.94 -12.15 -9.92
CA SER A 351 -23.04 -11.39 -11.17
C SER A 351 -23.91 -10.12 -11.05
N SER A 352 -24.85 -10.09 -10.10
CA SER A 352 -25.67 -8.90 -9.78
C SER A 352 -24.88 -7.74 -9.20
N ASP A 353 -23.71 -8.00 -8.61
CA ASP A 353 -22.87 -6.99 -7.95
C ASP A 353 -21.90 -6.32 -8.94
N VAL A 354 -21.58 -7.01 -10.05
CA VAL A 354 -20.61 -6.55 -11.07
C VAL A 354 -20.90 -5.12 -11.57
N PRO A 355 -22.16 -4.72 -11.86
CA PRO A 355 -22.43 -3.34 -12.32
C PRO A 355 -22.07 -2.27 -11.29
N LEU A 356 -22.29 -2.54 -9.99
CA LEU A 356 -21.92 -1.62 -8.91
C LEU A 356 -20.41 -1.55 -8.75
N LEU A 357 -19.75 -2.70 -8.64
CA LEU A 357 -18.30 -2.82 -8.52
C LEU A 357 -17.58 -2.12 -9.69
N THR A 358 -18.05 -2.35 -10.91
CA THR A 358 -17.50 -1.70 -12.11
C THR A 358 -17.60 -0.18 -12.04
N ARG A 359 -18.75 0.35 -11.60
CA ARG A 359 -18.97 1.80 -11.49
C ARG A 359 -18.00 2.43 -10.50
N HIS A 360 -17.81 1.82 -9.33
CA HIS A 360 -16.87 2.30 -8.32
C HIS A 360 -15.41 2.21 -8.81
N ALA A 361 -15.01 1.10 -9.42
CA ALA A 361 -13.68 0.93 -9.98
C ALA A 361 -13.34 1.98 -11.06
N MET A 362 -14.32 2.36 -11.88
CA MET A 362 -14.13 3.40 -12.91
C MET A 362 -14.04 4.83 -12.35
N GLN A 363 -14.40 5.05 -11.09
CA GLN A 363 -14.25 6.32 -10.39
C GLN A 363 -12.94 6.42 -9.61
N ASP A 364 -12.26 5.29 -9.39
CA ASP A 364 -10.99 5.26 -8.66
C ASP A 364 -9.85 5.91 -9.46
N PRO A 365 -9.03 6.79 -8.84
CA PRO A 365 -7.91 7.45 -9.53
C PRO A 365 -6.89 6.49 -10.15
N CYS A 366 -6.72 5.30 -9.60
CA CYS A 366 -5.77 4.31 -10.11
C CYS A 366 -6.07 3.87 -11.54
N ILE A 367 -7.34 3.89 -11.98
CA ILE A 367 -7.73 3.48 -13.32
C ILE A 367 -7.14 4.40 -14.41
N LEU A 368 -6.85 5.65 -14.08
CA LEU A 368 -6.37 6.67 -15.03
C LEU A 368 -4.98 6.36 -15.58
N THR A 369 -4.16 5.67 -14.82
CA THR A 369 -2.79 5.30 -15.21
C THR A 369 -2.65 3.86 -15.68
N ASN A 370 -3.77 3.12 -15.77
CA ASN A 370 -3.76 1.78 -16.32
C ASN A 370 -3.22 1.77 -17.78
N PRO A 371 -2.32 0.83 -18.16
CA PRO A 371 -1.70 0.83 -19.49
C PRO A 371 -2.71 0.65 -20.62
N ARG A 372 -3.79 -0.08 -20.38
CA ARG A 372 -4.91 -0.21 -21.32
C ARG A 372 -6.06 0.67 -20.87
N ARG A 373 -6.45 1.62 -21.73
CA ARG A 373 -7.64 2.43 -21.48
C ARG A 373 -8.87 1.52 -21.37
N SER A 374 -9.53 1.55 -20.22
CA SER A 374 -10.63 0.66 -19.91
C SER A 374 -11.98 1.37 -20.03
N SER A 375 -12.95 0.70 -20.62
CA SER A 375 -14.36 1.06 -20.55
C SER A 375 -15.04 0.33 -19.37
N GLN A 376 -16.23 0.77 -18.99
CA GLN A 376 -17.04 0.04 -17.99
C GLN A 376 -17.28 -1.43 -18.40
N ARG A 377 -17.48 -1.70 -19.70
CA ARG A 377 -17.67 -3.07 -20.18
C ARG A 377 -16.42 -3.92 -20.01
N ASP A 378 -15.23 -3.35 -20.27
CA ASP A 378 -13.98 -4.09 -20.09
C ASP A 378 -13.77 -4.48 -18.63
N VAL A 379 -14.00 -3.56 -17.70
CA VAL A 379 -13.86 -3.81 -16.25
C VAL A 379 -14.91 -4.84 -15.78
N ALA A 380 -16.13 -4.75 -16.29
CA ALA A 380 -17.18 -5.75 -16.00
C ALA A 380 -16.77 -7.15 -16.45
N VAL A 381 -16.22 -7.29 -17.67
CA VAL A 381 -15.73 -8.59 -18.17
C VAL A 381 -14.63 -9.15 -17.28
N VAL A 382 -13.68 -8.32 -16.83
CA VAL A 382 -12.62 -8.79 -15.92
C VAL A 382 -13.19 -9.28 -14.59
N TYR A 383 -14.21 -8.61 -14.02
CA TYR A 383 -14.91 -9.11 -12.83
C TYR A 383 -15.64 -10.43 -13.09
N GLU A 384 -16.31 -10.55 -14.25
CA GLU A 384 -17.03 -11.77 -14.65
C GLU A 384 -16.07 -12.96 -14.83
N GLU A 385 -14.87 -12.74 -15.38
CA GLU A 385 -13.83 -13.77 -15.50
C GLU A 385 -13.23 -14.20 -14.14
N ALA A 386 -13.27 -13.32 -13.13
CA ALA A 386 -12.78 -13.60 -11.79
C ALA A 386 -13.83 -14.25 -10.86
N LEU A 387 -15.12 -14.29 -11.25
CA LEU A 387 -16.18 -15.01 -10.54
C LEU A 387 -15.98 -16.54 -10.66
#